data_40f2190300d265fdccae7f8c9eb7133c
#
_entry.id   40f2190300d265fdccae7f8c9eb7133c
#
_cell.length_a   1.000
_cell.length_b   1.000
_cell.length_c   1.000
_cell.angle_alpha   90.00
_cell.angle_beta   90.00
_cell.angle_gamma   90.00
#
_symmetry.space_group_name_H-M   'P 1'
#
loop_
_entity.id
_entity.type
_entity.pdbx_description
1 polymer ?
#
loop_
_entity_poly.entity_id
_entity_poly.type
_entity_poly.pdbx_seq_one_letter_code
_entity_poly.pdbx_strand_id
1 'polypeptide(L)'
;MVVCTSMGGMYVQQMHGYLRICVNPAFNMSSLSKVLHTGEHKWLNGRKDSAKTFKITADIIKHFNQMERKQFDGITPEDKDLCYGLFGINDKTVNPVNSYATFTKHYNHAERIEAEHQLNEKVLRKYILPLIKELLGEKYEEATHEPLPDYMKY
;
A
#
# COMPACT_ATOMS: atom_id res chain seq x y z
N MET A 1 9.07 8.61 -6.00
CA MET A 1 8.83 7.52 -5.02
C MET A 1 7.35 7.46 -4.66
N VAL A 2 6.81 6.28 -4.42
CA VAL A 2 5.42 6.08 -3.96
C VAL A 2 5.44 5.28 -2.67
N VAL A 3 4.74 5.76 -1.64
CA VAL A 3 4.52 5.01 -0.39
C VAL A 3 3.05 4.67 -0.29
N CYS A 4 2.74 3.41 -0.04
CA CYS A 4 1.37 2.93 0.04
C CYS A 4 1.15 1.98 1.23
N THR A 5 -0.11 1.79 1.61
CA THR A 5 -0.48 0.86 2.67
C THR A 5 -1.73 0.07 2.28
N SER A 6 -1.86 -1.15 2.83
CA SER A 6 -3.05 -1.99 2.69
C SER A 6 -3.48 -2.19 1.23
N MET A 7 -4.72 -1.88 0.89
CA MET A 7 -5.26 -1.98 -0.47
C MET A 7 -4.48 -1.15 -1.50
N GLY A 8 -3.85 -0.04 -1.10
CA GLY A 8 -2.94 0.73 -1.95
C GLY A 8 -1.80 -0.11 -2.50
N GLY A 9 -1.37 -1.15 -1.75
CA GLY A 9 -0.35 -2.10 -2.20
C GLY A 9 -0.72 -2.83 -3.49
N MET A 10 -1.99 -3.18 -3.70
CA MET A 10 -2.44 -3.81 -4.95
C MET A 10 -2.38 -2.84 -6.14
N TYR A 11 -2.73 -1.57 -5.94
CA TYR A 11 -2.71 -0.56 -7.01
C TYR A 11 -1.30 -0.23 -7.48
N VAL A 12 -0.36 -0.05 -6.55
CA VAL A 12 1.00 0.38 -6.91
C VAL A 12 1.83 -0.72 -7.57
N GLN A 13 1.39 -1.98 -7.57
CA GLN A 13 2.08 -3.04 -8.31
C GLN A 13 2.09 -2.77 -9.82
N GLN A 14 1.14 -2.01 -10.33
CA GLN A 14 1.06 -1.65 -11.75
C GLN A 14 1.89 -0.39 -12.09
N MET A 15 2.56 0.21 -11.12
CA MET A 15 3.41 1.40 -11.32
C MET A 15 4.86 0.96 -11.58
N HIS A 16 5.13 0.48 -12.79
CA HIS A 16 6.46 0.02 -13.19
C HIS A 16 7.45 1.19 -13.33
N GLY A 17 8.73 0.92 -13.04
CA GLY A 17 9.81 1.92 -13.12
C GLY A 17 9.83 2.95 -11.98
N TYR A 18 8.94 2.85 -11.00
CA TYR A 18 8.91 3.75 -9.84
C TYR A 18 9.41 3.06 -8.57
N LEU A 19 10.19 3.77 -7.79
CA LEU A 19 10.56 3.37 -6.43
C LEU A 19 9.31 3.37 -5.54
N ARG A 20 9.00 2.22 -4.90
CA ARG A 20 7.77 1.97 -4.15
C ARG A 20 8.08 1.38 -2.78
N ILE A 21 7.37 1.86 -1.75
CA ILE A 21 7.38 1.27 -0.41
C ILE A 21 5.95 0.85 -0.08
N CYS A 22 5.73 -0.44 0.11
CA CYS A 22 4.44 -1.04 0.41
C CYS A 22 4.41 -1.50 1.88
N VAL A 23 3.54 -0.88 2.69
CA VAL A 23 3.37 -1.24 4.12
C VAL A 23 2.10 -2.05 4.29
N ASN A 24 2.22 -3.26 4.82
CA ASN A 24 1.11 -4.18 5.00
C ASN A 24 0.22 -4.33 3.74
N PRO A 25 0.81 -4.56 2.55
CA PRO A 25 0.04 -4.58 1.31
C PRO A 25 -0.97 -5.71 1.30
N ALA A 26 -2.19 -5.40 0.85
CA ALA A 26 -3.26 -6.37 0.65
C ALA A 26 -3.29 -6.79 -0.82
N PHE A 27 -2.86 -8.01 -1.13
CA PHE A 27 -2.81 -8.54 -2.50
C PHE A 27 -4.01 -9.41 -2.86
N ASN A 28 -4.73 -9.90 -1.86
CA ASN A 28 -5.87 -10.81 -2.05
C ASN A 28 -7.16 -10.16 -1.55
N MET A 29 -7.73 -9.30 -2.41
CA MET A 29 -8.99 -8.62 -2.13
C MET A 29 -10.20 -9.55 -2.25
N SER A 30 -10.10 -10.63 -3.04
CA SER A 30 -11.15 -11.63 -3.16
C SER A 30 -11.37 -12.40 -1.84
N SER A 31 -10.33 -12.54 -1.01
CA SER A 31 -10.48 -13.11 0.33
C SER A 31 -11.27 -12.20 1.28
N LEU A 32 -11.33 -10.90 0.97
CA LEU A 32 -12.15 -9.92 1.67
C LEU A 32 -13.61 -9.91 1.19
N SER A 33 -14.00 -10.77 0.26
CA SER A 33 -15.39 -10.89 -0.23
C SER A 33 -16.40 -11.17 0.88
N LYS A 34 -15.98 -11.72 2.01
CA LYS A 34 -16.78 -11.82 3.24
C LYS A 34 -17.11 -10.45 3.85
N VAL A 35 -16.32 -9.43 3.57
CA VAL A 35 -16.45 -8.05 4.05
C VAL A 35 -16.94 -7.13 2.93
N LEU A 36 -16.47 -7.35 1.71
CA LEU A 36 -16.82 -6.59 0.51
C LEU A 36 -17.90 -7.35 -0.29
N HIS A 37 -19.14 -7.31 0.16
CA HIS A 37 -20.30 -7.79 -0.60
C HIS A 37 -21.01 -6.62 -1.28
N THR A 38 -21.83 -6.91 -2.29
CA THR A 38 -22.68 -5.91 -2.93
C THR A 38 -23.68 -5.31 -1.96
N GLY A 39 -23.91 -4.00 -2.03
CA GLY A 39 -24.86 -3.31 -1.18
C GLY A 39 -24.29 -2.02 -0.58
N GLU A 40 -25.01 -1.49 0.41
CA GLU A 40 -24.59 -0.32 1.16
C GLU A 40 -23.66 -0.67 2.31
N HIS A 41 -22.57 0.09 2.43
CA HIS A 41 -21.58 -0.01 3.49
C HIS A 41 -21.41 1.32 4.19
N LYS A 42 -21.18 1.29 5.50
CA LYS A 42 -20.84 2.49 6.26
C LYS A 42 -19.37 2.83 6.09
N TRP A 43 -19.05 4.12 6.00
CA TRP A 43 -17.68 4.57 6.11
C TRP A 43 -17.12 4.28 7.50
N LEU A 44 -15.88 3.84 7.56
CA LEU A 44 -15.18 3.61 8.84
C LEU A 44 -14.88 4.92 9.56
N ASN A 45 -14.61 5.97 8.80
CA ASN A 45 -14.30 7.29 9.31
C ASN A 45 -15.29 8.32 8.78
N GLY A 46 -15.54 9.38 9.57
CA GLY A 46 -16.37 10.50 9.13
C GLY A 46 -15.79 11.17 7.87
N ARG A 47 -16.65 11.54 6.95
CA ARG A 47 -16.29 12.24 5.71
C ARG A 47 -16.60 13.71 5.78
N LYS A 48 -15.80 14.54 5.10
CA LYS A 48 -16.02 15.98 4.99
C LYS A 48 -17.35 16.34 4.28
N ASP A 49 -17.78 15.48 3.34
CA ASP A 49 -19.04 15.63 2.60
C ASP A 49 -20.28 15.11 3.37
N SER A 50 -20.10 14.71 4.64
CA SER A 50 -21.14 14.15 5.51
C SER A 50 -21.82 12.87 4.98
N ALA A 51 -21.31 12.24 3.93
CA ALA A 51 -21.82 10.98 3.44
C ALA A 51 -21.61 9.88 4.50
N LYS A 52 -22.71 9.18 4.85
CA LYS A 52 -22.69 8.13 5.89
C LYS A 52 -22.40 6.74 5.32
N THR A 53 -22.75 6.53 4.06
CA THR A 53 -22.65 5.23 3.38
C THR A 53 -22.03 5.37 2.00
N PHE A 54 -21.59 4.25 1.46
CA PHE A 54 -21.21 4.09 0.06
C PHE A 54 -21.75 2.76 -0.47
N LYS A 55 -21.90 2.63 -1.77
CA LYS A 55 -22.45 1.43 -2.40
C LYS A 55 -21.36 0.66 -3.13
N ILE A 56 -21.28 -0.64 -2.85
CA ILE A 56 -20.46 -1.58 -3.61
C ILE A 56 -21.35 -2.29 -4.61
N THR A 57 -21.03 -2.20 -5.89
CA THR A 57 -21.74 -2.87 -6.98
C THR A 57 -21.03 -4.16 -7.40
N ALA A 58 -21.72 -5.03 -8.13
CA ALA A 58 -21.12 -6.23 -8.71
C ALA A 58 -19.97 -5.89 -9.67
N ASP A 59 -20.06 -4.76 -10.39
CA ASP A 59 -19.00 -4.30 -11.29
C ASP A 59 -17.74 -3.88 -10.53
N ILE A 60 -17.88 -3.22 -9.39
CA ILE A 60 -16.76 -2.89 -8.52
C ILE A 60 -16.03 -4.17 -8.09
N ILE A 61 -16.76 -5.18 -7.62
CA ILE A 61 -16.18 -6.47 -7.22
C ILE A 61 -15.49 -7.16 -8.41
N LYS A 62 -16.13 -7.14 -9.59
CA LYS A 62 -15.54 -7.70 -10.81
C LYS A 62 -14.23 -7.01 -11.18
N HIS A 63 -14.17 -5.68 -11.11
CA HIS A 63 -12.94 -4.92 -11.38
C HIS A 63 -11.84 -5.21 -10.37
N PHE A 64 -12.15 -5.31 -9.07
CA PHE A 64 -11.17 -5.74 -8.06
C PHE A 64 -10.61 -7.12 -8.36
N ASN A 65 -11.46 -8.09 -8.71
CA ASN A 65 -11.01 -9.44 -9.05
C ASN A 65 -10.14 -9.46 -10.31
N GLN A 66 -10.43 -8.63 -11.31
CA GLN A 66 -9.61 -8.50 -12.50
C GLN A 66 -8.25 -7.89 -12.18
N MET A 67 -8.21 -6.85 -11.37
CA MET A 67 -6.98 -6.19 -10.95
C MET A 67 -6.11 -7.12 -10.10
N GLU A 68 -6.72 -7.87 -9.16
CA GLU A 68 -6.02 -8.85 -8.34
C GLU A 68 -5.28 -9.90 -9.20
N ARG A 69 -5.93 -10.38 -10.25
CA ARG A 69 -5.31 -11.38 -11.16
C ARG A 69 -4.14 -10.83 -11.94
N LYS A 70 -4.14 -9.53 -12.25
CA LYS A 70 -3.16 -8.86 -13.11
C LYS A 70 -2.16 -7.99 -12.36
N GLN A 71 -2.28 -7.88 -11.04
CA GLN A 71 -1.50 -6.90 -10.27
C GLN A 71 0.01 -7.06 -10.38
N PHE A 72 0.50 -8.27 -10.70
CA PHE A 72 1.93 -8.57 -10.86
C PHE A 72 2.34 -8.76 -12.33
N ASP A 73 1.43 -8.54 -13.29
CA ASP A 73 1.75 -8.66 -14.71
C ASP A 73 2.74 -7.55 -15.12
N GLY A 74 3.70 -7.89 -15.97
CA GLY A 74 4.64 -6.92 -16.53
C GLY A 74 5.79 -6.50 -15.61
N ILE A 75 5.98 -7.15 -14.45
CA ILE A 75 7.14 -6.88 -13.58
C ILE A 75 8.43 -7.21 -14.34
N THR A 76 9.30 -6.21 -14.49
CA THR A 76 10.62 -6.36 -15.09
C THR A 76 11.68 -6.77 -14.04
N PRO A 77 12.87 -7.22 -14.45
CA PRO A 77 13.97 -7.47 -13.53
C PRO A 77 14.30 -6.25 -12.67
N GLU A 78 14.29 -5.03 -13.25
CA GLU A 78 14.55 -3.77 -12.55
C GLU A 78 13.46 -3.46 -11.54
N ASP A 79 12.19 -3.73 -11.86
CA ASP A 79 11.07 -3.53 -10.94
C ASP A 79 11.20 -4.34 -9.65
N LYS A 80 11.89 -5.50 -9.68
CA LYS A 80 12.10 -6.34 -8.50
C LYS A 80 12.92 -5.64 -7.42
N ASP A 81 13.81 -4.76 -7.82
CA ASP A 81 14.68 -3.99 -6.92
C ASP A 81 14.10 -2.61 -6.58
N LEU A 82 13.03 -2.17 -7.27
CA LEU A 82 12.38 -0.90 -7.02
C LEU A 82 11.19 -0.96 -6.05
N CYS A 83 10.83 -2.15 -5.57
CA CYS A 83 9.69 -2.31 -4.67
C CYS A 83 10.12 -2.92 -3.33
N TYR A 84 9.85 -2.19 -2.25
CA TYR A 84 10.18 -2.55 -0.87
C TYR A 84 8.91 -2.87 -0.09
N GLY A 85 8.84 -4.06 0.51
CA GLY A 85 7.70 -4.52 1.29
C GLY A 85 8.00 -4.52 2.79
N LEU A 86 7.19 -3.83 3.59
CA LEU A 86 7.24 -3.84 5.04
C LEU A 86 5.99 -4.55 5.60
N PHE A 87 6.18 -5.62 6.37
CA PHE A 87 5.11 -6.51 6.82
C PHE A 87 5.03 -6.54 8.35
N GLY A 88 3.97 -5.95 8.90
CA GLY A 88 3.71 -5.90 10.34
C GLY A 88 3.38 -7.28 10.89
N ILE A 89 4.22 -7.81 11.77
CA ILE A 89 4.04 -9.16 12.37
C ILE A 89 2.77 -9.25 13.21
N ASN A 90 2.23 -8.13 13.68
CA ASN A 90 1.02 -8.02 14.49
C ASN A 90 -0.22 -7.61 13.69
N ASP A 91 -0.13 -7.61 12.35
CA ASP A 91 -1.26 -7.28 11.48
C ASP A 91 -2.36 -8.34 11.60
N LYS A 92 -3.56 -7.90 12.05
CA LYS A 92 -4.75 -8.76 12.19
C LYS A 92 -5.75 -8.57 11.04
N THR A 93 -5.50 -7.62 10.14
CA THR A 93 -6.39 -7.29 9.01
C THR A 93 -5.96 -8.00 7.73
N VAL A 94 -4.67 -7.90 7.41
CA VAL A 94 -4.05 -8.63 6.30
C VAL A 94 -3.16 -9.71 6.90
N ASN A 95 -3.30 -10.96 6.46
CA ASN A 95 -2.44 -12.03 6.95
C ASN A 95 -0.98 -11.75 6.54
N PRO A 96 -0.07 -11.40 7.48
CA PRO A 96 1.26 -10.97 7.13
C PRO A 96 2.12 -12.07 6.54
N VAL A 97 1.88 -13.33 6.90
CA VAL A 97 2.63 -14.47 6.36
C VAL A 97 2.30 -14.68 4.89
N ASN A 98 1.00 -14.65 4.54
CA ASN A 98 0.56 -14.83 3.17
C ASN A 98 0.98 -13.64 2.28
N SER A 99 0.83 -12.42 2.79
CA SER A 99 1.21 -11.22 2.05
C SER A 99 2.72 -11.17 1.81
N TYR A 100 3.53 -11.47 2.82
CA TYR A 100 5.00 -11.60 2.70
C TYR A 100 5.37 -12.65 1.66
N ALA A 101 4.79 -13.87 1.75
CA ALA A 101 5.08 -14.96 0.82
C ALA A 101 4.65 -14.63 -0.63
N THR A 102 3.58 -13.87 -0.82
CA THR A 102 3.17 -13.39 -2.13
C THR A 102 4.17 -12.37 -2.66
N PHE A 103 4.55 -11.39 -1.86
CA PHE A 103 5.48 -10.34 -2.23
C PHE A 103 6.85 -10.88 -2.66
N THR A 104 7.43 -11.78 -1.87
CA THR A 104 8.78 -12.35 -2.11
C THR A 104 8.87 -13.24 -3.34
N LYS A 105 7.76 -13.63 -3.96
CA LYS A 105 7.75 -14.29 -5.28
C LYS A 105 8.05 -13.33 -6.42
N HIS A 106 7.80 -12.02 -6.20
CA HIS A 106 7.84 -11.00 -7.24
C HIS A 106 8.95 -9.96 -7.03
N TYR A 107 9.36 -9.70 -5.76
CA TYR A 107 10.27 -8.62 -5.39
C TYR A 107 11.37 -9.10 -4.44
N ASN A 108 12.51 -8.41 -4.47
CA ASN A 108 13.72 -8.79 -3.75
C ASN A 108 13.79 -8.22 -2.33
N HIS A 109 13.11 -7.11 -2.04
CA HIS A 109 13.25 -6.37 -0.78
C HIS A 109 12.00 -6.49 0.08
N ALA A 110 12.01 -7.40 1.05
CA ALA A 110 10.91 -7.63 1.98
C ALA A 110 11.40 -7.72 3.41
N GLU A 111 10.81 -6.96 4.32
CA GLU A 111 11.14 -6.94 5.74
C GLU A 111 9.90 -7.17 6.61
N ARG A 112 10.06 -7.95 7.68
CA ARG A 112 9.05 -8.09 8.75
C ARG A 112 9.36 -7.10 9.84
N ILE A 113 8.37 -6.26 10.18
CA ILE A 113 8.52 -5.19 11.16
C ILE A 113 7.56 -5.36 12.34
N GLU A 114 7.91 -4.79 13.47
CA GLU A 114 7.05 -4.76 14.66
C GLU A 114 5.96 -3.67 14.49
N ALA A 115 4.89 -4.02 13.78
CA ALA A 115 3.78 -3.13 13.48
C ALA A 115 2.46 -3.88 13.43
N GLU A 116 1.37 -3.15 13.66
CA GLU A 116 0.00 -3.55 13.35
C GLU A 116 -0.36 -3.16 11.92
N HIS A 117 -1.65 -3.35 11.53
CA HIS A 117 -2.11 -3.03 10.17
C HIS A 117 -1.99 -1.54 9.82
N GLN A 118 -2.38 -0.68 10.76
CA GLN A 118 -2.45 0.75 10.51
C GLN A 118 -1.07 1.41 10.60
N LEU A 119 -0.81 2.26 9.61
CA LEU A 119 0.34 3.15 9.63
C LEU A 119 0.14 4.21 10.73
N ASN A 120 1.06 4.26 11.68
CA ASN A 120 1.08 5.26 12.74
C ASN A 120 2.44 5.98 12.78
N GLU A 121 2.53 7.01 13.60
CA GLU A 121 3.76 7.82 13.71
C GLU A 121 4.99 6.98 14.12
N LYS A 122 4.82 5.98 15.00
CA LYS A 122 5.90 5.10 15.43
C LYS A 122 6.47 4.30 14.24
N VAL A 123 5.59 3.71 13.44
CA VAL A 123 5.97 2.94 12.23
C VAL A 123 6.62 3.86 11.21
N LEU A 124 6.04 5.04 10.99
CA LEU A 124 6.58 6.03 10.06
C LEU A 124 8.03 6.41 10.45
N ARG A 125 8.26 6.80 11.70
CA ARG A 125 9.57 7.25 12.17
C ARG A 125 10.61 6.14 12.27
N LYS A 126 10.18 4.93 12.69
CA LYS A 126 11.13 3.81 12.95
C LYS A 126 11.54 3.09 11.68
N TYR A 127 10.67 2.94 10.71
CA TYR A 127 10.91 2.08 9.55
C TYR A 127 10.85 2.83 8.21
N ILE A 128 9.83 3.68 8.01
CA ILE A 128 9.58 4.25 6.68
C ILE A 128 10.52 5.42 6.38
N LEU A 129 10.65 6.39 7.28
CA LEU A 129 11.53 7.54 7.06
C LEU A 129 13.00 7.16 6.91
N PRO A 130 13.58 6.23 7.73
CA PRO A 130 14.94 5.75 7.52
C PRO A 130 15.12 5.09 6.15
N LEU A 131 14.17 4.24 5.74
CA LEU A 131 14.20 3.60 4.43
C LEU A 131 14.11 4.62 3.28
N ILE A 132 13.24 5.63 3.40
CA ILE A 132 13.16 6.71 2.41
C ILE A 132 14.51 7.45 2.30
N LYS A 133 15.15 7.78 3.43
CA LYS A 133 16.46 8.44 3.45
C LYS A 133 17.53 7.59 2.77
N GLU A 134 17.56 6.30 3.08
CA GLU A 134 18.49 5.36 2.47
C GLU A 134 18.31 5.31 0.94
N LEU A 135 17.06 5.18 0.48
CA LEU A 135 16.74 5.00 -0.94
C LEU A 135 16.88 6.27 -1.78
N LEU A 136 16.65 7.44 -1.21
CA LEU A 136 16.78 8.71 -1.92
C LEU A 136 18.17 9.32 -1.79
N GLY A 137 18.92 8.98 -0.74
CA GLY A 137 20.24 9.57 -0.48
C GLY A 137 20.20 11.10 -0.48
N GLU A 138 21.09 11.74 -1.24
CA GLU A 138 21.19 13.20 -1.35
C GLU A 138 19.90 13.88 -1.82
N LYS A 139 19.12 13.21 -2.69
CA LYS A 139 17.83 13.73 -3.16
C LYS A 139 16.80 13.90 -2.06
N TYR A 140 16.94 13.19 -0.93
CA TYR A 140 16.06 13.37 0.23
C TYR A 140 16.30 14.75 0.89
N GLU A 141 17.55 15.14 1.05
CA GLU A 141 17.92 16.44 1.64
C GLU A 141 17.41 17.60 0.78
N GLU A 142 17.58 17.50 -0.55
CA GLU A 142 17.06 18.50 -1.49
C GLU A 142 15.53 18.63 -1.37
N ALA A 143 14.80 17.50 -1.38
CA ALA A 143 13.34 17.48 -1.32
C ALA A 143 12.77 18.03 0.00
N THR A 144 13.52 17.90 1.12
CA THR A 144 13.05 18.39 2.43
C THR A 144 13.31 19.89 2.64
N HIS A 145 14.15 20.50 1.82
CA HIS A 145 14.44 21.94 1.86
C HIS A 145 13.61 22.76 0.87
N GLU A 146 12.94 22.11 -0.08
CA GLU A 146 12.00 22.82 -0.95
C GLU A 146 10.72 23.19 -0.18
N PRO A 147 10.27 24.46 -0.28
CA PRO A 147 9.00 24.84 0.32
C PRO A 147 7.86 24.07 -0.33
N LEU A 148 6.94 23.55 0.50
CA LEU A 148 5.76 22.85 0.00
C LEU A 148 5.03 23.73 -1.03
N PRO A 149 4.66 23.18 -2.19
CA PRO A 149 3.83 23.88 -3.16
C PRO A 149 2.56 24.41 -2.52
N ASP A 150 2.06 25.56 -2.97
CA ASP A 150 0.92 26.24 -2.36
C ASP A 150 -0.34 25.37 -2.23
N TYR A 151 -0.56 24.44 -3.17
CA TYR A 151 -1.67 23.49 -3.14
C TYR A 151 -1.55 22.42 -2.03
N MET A 152 -0.40 22.26 -1.39
CA MET A 152 -0.16 21.32 -0.27
C MET A 152 -0.15 21.99 1.10
N LYS A 153 -0.38 23.30 1.18
CA LYS A 153 -0.37 24.06 2.45
C LYS A 153 -1.71 24.05 3.21
N TYR A 154 -2.69 23.17 2.82
CA TYR A 154 -4.02 23.13 3.43
C TYR A 154 -4.36 21.76 4.00
#